data_54c7e8f0387b449b3afa6b778f6d1d55
#
_entry.id   54c7e8f0387b449b3afa6b778f6d1d55
#
_cell.length_a   1.000
_cell.length_b   1.000
_cell.length_c   1.000
_cell.angle_alpha   90.00
_cell.angle_beta   90.00
_cell.angle_gamma   90.00
#
_symmetry.space_group_name_H-M   'P 1'
#
loop_
_entity.id
_entity.type
_entity.pdbx_description
1 polymer ?
#
loop_
_entity_poly.entity_id
_entity_poly.type
_entity_poly.pdbx_seq_one_letter_code
_entity_poly.pdbx_strand_id
1 'polypeptide(L)'
;MLRLLCIAAFITFAPAAHATSAKQMEINRKAVAEFYEFAVNKKDFEAAAKFLGPRYVQHNPNAADGPEGLKAYVAFLREKFPDAHSDVIRVFADGDYVVQHVHSVLTPGSRGNAIVNIYKLENGKIVEHWDVIQPVPEKSANENTMF
;
A
#
# COMPACT_ATOMS: atom_id res chain seq x y z
N MET A 1 -6.71 -13.87 67.48
CA MET A 1 -6.54 -14.48 66.16
C MET A 1 -6.51 -13.39 65.12
N LEU A 2 -5.33 -13.00 64.66
CA LEU A 2 -5.13 -11.94 63.68
C LEU A 2 -5.01 -12.56 62.29
N ARG A 3 -5.95 -12.32 61.37
CA ARG A 3 -5.91 -12.82 59.99
C ARG A 3 -5.11 -11.84 59.14
N LEU A 4 -3.94 -12.27 58.68
CA LEU A 4 -3.13 -11.55 57.70
C LEU A 4 -3.79 -11.70 56.30
N LEU A 5 -4.22 -10.60 55.72
CA LEU A 5 -4.74 -10.55 54.34
C LEU A 5 -3.54 -10.30 53.43
N CYS A 6 -3.09 -11.32 52.71
CA CYS A 6 -2.11 -11.13 51.64
C CYS A 6 -2.80 -10.59 50.40
N ILE A 7 -2.57 -9.30 50.06
CA ILE A 7 -2.99 -8.72 48.79
C ILE A 7 -1.91 -9.05 47.76
N ALA A 8 -2.19 -9.98 46.83
CA ALA A 8 -1.34 -10.26 45.68
C ALA A 8 -1.58 -9.16 44.65
N ALA A 9 -0.60 -8.29 44.43
CA ALA A 9 -0.61 -7.31 43.33
C ALA A 9 -0.31 -8.01 42.02
N PHE A 10 -1.30 -8.14 41.14
CA PHE A 10 -1.10 -8.57 39.75
C PHE A 10 -0.54 -7.39 38.97
N ILE A 11 0.76 -7.43 38.65
CA ILE A 11 1.38 -6.51 37.69
C ILE A 11 1.03 -7.01 36.29
N THR A 12 0.05 -6.38 35.66
CA THR A 12 -0.25 -6.61 34.23
C THR A 12 0.79 -5.90 33.38
N PHE A 13 1.71 -6.66 32.80
CA PHE A 13 2.60 -6.16 31.74
C PHE A 13 1.75 -5.96 30.48
N ALA A 14 1.37 -4.72 30.18
CA ALA A 14 0.88 -4.38 28.85
C ALA A 14 2.09 -4.44 27.88
N PRO A 15 1.98 -5.13 26.73
CA PRO A 15 3.06 -5.10 25.74
C PRO A 15 3.22 -3.65 25.26
N ALA A 16 4.42 -3.08 25.44
CA ALA A 16 4.75 -1.78 24.86
C ALA A 16 4.67 -1.92 23.35
N ALA A 17 3.73 -1.21 22.71
CA ALA A 17 3.71 -1.06 21.27
C ALA A 17 5.02 -0.38 20.86
N HIS A 18 5.95 -1.13 20.28
CA HIS A 18 7.18 -0.55 19.78
C HIS A 18 6.85 0.29 18.54
N ALA A 19 7.06 1.59 18.62
CA ALA A 19 6.95 2.46 17.46
C ALA A 19 7.92 1.99 16.38
N THR A 20 7.42 1.86 15.15
CA THR A 20 8.24 1.47 14.00
C THR A 20 9.37 2.47 13.81
N SER A 21 10.61 1.97 13.73
CA SER A 21 11.79 2.83 13.65
C SER A 21 11.87 3.58 12.31
N ALA A 22 12.54 4.74 12.29
CA ALA A 22 12.79 5.49 11.05
C ALA A 22 13.48 4.64 9.97
N LYS A 23 14.38 3.74 10.38
CA LYS A 23 15.01 2.77 9.46
C LYS A 23 13.99 1.80 8.88
N GLN A 24 13.06 1.30 9.67
CA GLN A 24 12.02 0.38 9.18
C GLN A 24 11.05 1.10 8.25
N MET A 25 10.67 2.33 8.55
CA MET A 25 9.83 3.14 7.67
C MET A 25 10.49 3.37 6.30
N GLU A 26 11.81 3.59 6.26
CA GLU A 26 12.53 3.71 4.98
C GLU A 26 12.58 2.39 4.21
N ILE A 27 12.74 1.26 4.90
CA ILE A 27 12.64 -0.08 4.30
C ILE A 27 11.23 -0.28 3.71
N ASN A 28 10.19 0.07 4.47
CA ASN A 28 8.80 -0.04 4.03
C ASN A 28 8.52 0.82 2.80
N ARG A 29 9.01 2.06 2.77
CA ARG A 29 8.88 2.95 1.60
C ARG A 29 9.51 2.35 0.34
N LYS A 30 10.72 1.81 0.45
CA LYS A 30 11.42 1.17 -0.68
C LYS A 30 10.67 -0.06 -1.15
N ALA A 31 10.24 -0.93 -0.22
CA ALA A 31 9.49 -2.13 -0.56
C ALA A 31 8.22 -1.81 -1.35
N VAL A 32 7.45 -0.78 -0.93
CA VAL A 32 6.23 -0.37 -1.63
C VAL A 32 6.55 0.28 -2.99
N ALA A 33 7.61 1.07 -3.10
CA ALA A 33 8.01 1.68 -4.37
C ALA A 33 8.40 0.60 -5.41
N GLU A 34 9.20 -0.38 -5.00
CA GLU A 34 9.61 -1.49 -5.87
C GLU A 34 8.43 -2.41 -6.21
N PHE A 35 7.57 -2.71 -5.24
CA PHE A 35 6.34 -3.46 -5.47
C PHE A 35 5.48 -2.79 -6.55
N TYR A 36 5.23 -1.50 -6.43
CA TYR A 36 4.40 -0.75 -7.37
C TYR A 36 5.02 -0.72 -8.76
N GLU A 37 6.33 -0.49 -8.84
CA GLU A 37 7.07 -0.51 -10.11
C GLU A 37 6.95 -1.88 -10.81
N PHE A 38 7.13 -2.99 -10.08
CA PHE A 38 7.00 -4.32 -10.66
C PHE A 38 5.56 -4.67 -11.02
N ALA A 39 4.60 -4.41 -10.12
CA ALA A 39 3.21 -4.80 -10.34
C ALA A 39 2.55 -3.99 -11.47
N VAL A 40 2.76 -2.66 -11.50
CA VAL A 40 2.00 -1.76 -12.36
C VAL A 40 2.78 -1.38 -13.62
N ASN A 41 4.02 -0.88 -13.50
CA ASN A 41 4.78 -0.39 -14.63
C ASN A 41 5.40 -1.54 -15.44
N LYS A 42 6.10 -2.47 -14.77
CA LYS A 42 6.71 -3.63 -15.40
C LYS A 42 5.75 -4.77 -15.68
N LYS A 43 4.60 -4.77 -14.98
CA LYS A 43 3.58 -5.82 -15.09
C LYS A 43 4.16 -7.22 -14.86
N ASP A 44 5.08 -7.31 -13.87
CA ASP A 44 5.79 -8.52 -13.46
C ASP A 44 5.30 -8.97 -12.09
N PHE A 45 4.32 -9.90 -12.08
CA PHE A 45 3.75 -10.44 -10.86
C PHE A 45 4.78 -11.16 -9.99
N GLU A 46 5.67 -11.97 -10.60
CA GLU A 46 6.63 -12.81 -9.85
C GLU A 46 7.64 -11.93 -9.09
N ALA A 47 8.04 -10.80 -9.67
CA ALA A 47 8.89 -9.83 -9.01
C ALA A 47 8.12 -9.07 -7.92
N ALA A 48 6.89 -8.64 -8.20
CA ALA A 48 6.02 -7.93 -7.24
C ALA A 48 5.65 -8.81 -6.04
N ALA A 49 5.34 -10.09 -6.25
CA ALA A 49 4.93 -11.03 -5.20
C ALA A 49 5.97 -11.21 -4.10
N LYS A 50 7.25 -10.94 -4.39
CA LYS A 50 8.34 -10.99 -3.40
C LYS A 50 8.17 -9.99 -2.25
N PHE A 51 7.38 -8.95 -2.46
CA PHE A 51 7.10 -7.92 -1.46
C PHE A 51 5.86 -8.21 -0.62
N LEU A 52 5.05 -9.21 -1.01
CA LEU A 52 3.86 -9.59 -0.27
C LEU A 52 4.21 -10.41 0.98
N GLY A 53 3.41 -10.22 2.01
CA GLY A 53 3.42 -11.04 3.22
C GLY A 53 2.67 -12.36 3.03
N PRO A 54 2.56 -13.16 4.10
CA PRO A 54 1.89 -14.47 4.05
C PRO A 54 0.39 -14.37 3.75
N ARG A 55 -0.19 -13.20 3.97
CA ARG A 55 -1.53 -12.83 3.50
C ARG A 55 -1.43 -11.48 2.79
N TYR A 56 -2.32 -11.22 1.86
CA TYR A 56 -2.48 -9.92 1.21
C TYR A 56 -3.98 -9.65 1.09
N VAL A 57 -4.46 -8.69 1.87
CA VAL A 57 -5.88 -8.31 1.89
C VAL A 57 -6.07 -7.08 1.00
N GLN A 58 -6.98 -7.22 0.02
CA GLN A 58 -7.28 -6.18 -0.95
C GLN A 58 -8.61 -5.49 -0.61
N HIS A 59 -8.58 -4.15 -0.46
CA HIS A 59 -9.78 -3.36 -0.16
C HIS A 59 -10.31 -2.56 -1.35
N ASN A 60 -9.64 -2.59 -2.51
CA ASN A 60 -10.21 -2.01 -3.72
C ASN A 60 -11.39 -2.88 -4.19
N PRO A 61 -12.61 -2.33 -4.32
CA PRO A 61 -13.80 -3.11 -4.68
C PRO A 61 -13.76 -3.68 -6.10
N ASN A 62 -12.83 -3.23 -6.95
CA ASN A 62 -12.68 -3.69 -8.32
C ASN A 62 -11.55 -4.73 -8.50
N ALA A 63 -10.85 -5.10 -7.43
CA ALA A 63 -9.77 -6.07 -7.46
C ALA A 63 -10.12 -7.27 -6.56
N ALA A 64 -9.85 -8.48 -7.04
CA ALA A 64 -10.04 -9.68 -6.23
C ALA A 64 -9.02 -9.73 -5.08
N ASP A 65 -9.39 -10.39 -4.00
CA ASP A 65 -8.56 -10.52 -2.80
C ASP A 65 -7.38 -11.49 -2.98
N GLY A 66 -6.35 -11.30 -2.18
CA GLY A 66 -5.19 -12.17 -2.10
C GLY A 66 -4.18 -12.05 -3.24
N PRO A 67 -3.07 -12.80 -3.17
CA PRO A 67 -2.02 -12.79 -4.19
C PRO A 67 -2.51 -13.19 -5.59
N GLU A 68 -3.47 -14.12 -5.68
CA GLU A 68 -4.06 -14.51 -6.96
C GLU A 68 -4.90 -13.38 -7.58
N GLY A 69 -5.56 -12.55 -6.77
CA GLY A 69 -6.23 -11.33 -7.22
C GLY A 69 -5.24 -10.35 -7.84
N LEU A 70 -4.09 -10.11 -7.19
CA LEU A 70 -3.02 -9.29 -7.75
C LEU A 70 -2.48 -9.88 -9.05
N LYS A 71 -2.27 -11.20 -9.12
CA LYS A 71 -1.80 -11.88 -10.33
C LYS A 71 -2.75 -11.66 -11.51
N ALA A 72 -4.04 -11.82 -11.27
CA ALA A 72 -5.07 -11.56 -12.27
C ALA A 72 -5.07 -10.09 -12.73
N TYR A 73 -4.92 -9.15 -11.80
CA TYR A 73 -4.83 -7.72 -12.13
C TYR A 73 -3.58 -7.39 -12.97
N VAL A 74 -2.42 -7.92 -12.62
CA VAL A 74 -1.18 -7.74 -13.40
C VAL A 74 -1.32 -8.31 -14.82
N ALA A 75 -1.94 -9.49 -14.95
CA ALA A 75 -2.22 -10.11 -16.24
C ALA A 75 -3.18 -9.25 -17.08
N PHE A 76 -4.24 -8.71 -16.45
CA PHE A 76 -5.18 -7.79 -17.08
C PHE A 76 -4.48 -6.52 -17.59
N LEU A 77 -3.61 -5.90 -16.79
CA LEU A 77 -2.84 -4.73 -17.22
C LEU A 77 -1.94 -5.06 -18.42
N ARG A 78 -1.27 -6.20 -18.39
CA ARG A 78 -0.40 -6.64 -19.47
C ARG A 78 -1.15 -6.85 -20.79
N GLU A 79 -2.35 -7.42 -20.70
CA GLU A 79 -3.16 -7.74 -21.88
C GLU A 79 -3.89 -6.51 -22.45
N LYS A 80 -4.54 -5.73 -21.58
CA LYS A 80 -5.45 -4.66 -22.00
C LYS A 80 -4.77 -3.29 -22.08
N PHE A 81 -3.73 -3.08 -21.28
CA PHE A 81 -3.05 -1.79 -21.14
C PHE A 81 -1.53 -1.97 -21.14
N PRO A 82 -0.95 -2.55 -22.23
CA PRO A 82 0.50 -2.83 -22.28
C PRO A 82 1.35 -1.57 -22.09
N ASP A 83 0.87 -0.42 -22.58
CA ASP A 83 1.56 0.87 -22.53
C ASP A 83 1.13 1.72 -21.32
N ALA A 84 0.36 1.16 -20.38
CA ALA A 84 0.02 1.85 -19.14
C ALA A 84 1.27 2.18 -18.34
N HIS A 85 1.31 3.41 -17.82
CA HIS A 85 2.39 3.90 -16.96
C HIS A 85 1.83 4.69 -15.78
N SER A 86 2.53 4.65 -14.67
CA SER A 86 2.18 5.39 -13.46
C SER A 86 3.40 6.05 -12.87
N ASP A 87 3.30 7.35 -12.59
CA ASP A 87 4.30 8.13 -11.91
C ASP A 87 3.95 8.25 -10.42
N VAL A 88 4.83 7.78 -9.56
CA VAL A 88 4.71 7.98 -8.12
C VAL A 88 5.20 9.39 -7.79
N ILE A 89 4.27 10.30 -7.49
CA ILE A 89 4.57 11.73 -7.28
C ILE A 89 5.16 11.96 -5.90
N ARG A 90 4.63 11.31 -4.88
CA ARG A 90 5.13 11.40 -3.50
C ARG A 90 4.82 10.17 -2.68
N VAL A 91 5.67 9.88 -1.69
CA VAL A 91 5.54 8.73 -0.80
C VAL A 91 5.76 9.17 0.63
N PHE A 92 4.89 8.75 1.52
CA PHE A 92 4.99 8.97 2.96
C PHE A 92 4.96 7.64 3.69
N ALA A 93 5.68 7.54 4.81
CA ALA A 93 5.60 6.40 5.71
C ALA A 93 5.33 6.90 7.13
N ASP A 94 4.40 6.24 7.80
CA ASP A 94 4.09 6.45 9.21
C ASP A 94 3.83 5.10 9.88
N GLY A 95 4.68 4.73 10.81
CA GLY A 95 4.65 3.40 11.42
C GLY A 95 4.77 2.29 10.39
N ASP A 96 3.77 1.42 10.37
CA ASP A 96 3.67 0.28 9.46
C ASP A 96 2.91 0.61 8.17
N TYR A 97 2.54 1.88 7.97
CA TYR A 97 1.81 2.31 6.79
C TYR A 97 2.69 3.09 5.83
N VAL A 98 2.45 2.88 4.54
CA VAL A 98 3.03 3.66 3.44
C VAL A 98 1.91 4.19 2.57
N VAL A 99 1.95 5.50 2.29
CA VAL A 99 0.99 6.17 1.43
C VAL A 99 1.71 6.66 0.18
N GLN A 100 1.15 6.37 -0.99
CA GLN A 100 1.63 6.89 -2.28
C GLN A 100 0.56 7.76 -2.92
N HIS A 101 0.97 8.92 -3.43
CA HIS A 101 0.18 9.72 -4.36
C HIS A 101 0.72 9.50 -5.77
N VAL A 102 -0.15 9.07 -6.68
CA VAL A 102 0.24 8.55 -7.99
C VAL A 102 -0.56 9.22 -9.10
N HIS A 103 0.10 9.50 -10.23
CA HIS A 103 -0.54 9.75 -11.51
C HIS A 103 -0.52 8.49 -12.35
N SER A 104 -1.66 7.88 -12.59
CA SER A 104 -1.77 6.65 -13.38
C SER A 104 -2.43 6.92 -14.72
N VAL A 105 -1.75 6.55 -15.81
CA VAL A 105 -2.22 6.69 -17.18
C VAL A 105 -2.31 5.31 -17.82
N LEU A 106 -3.53 4.78 -17.93
CA LEU A 106 -3.77 3.46 -18.53
C LEU A 106 -3.61 3.50 -20.05
N THR A 107 -4.08 4.56 -20.69
CA THR A 107 -3.99 4.74 -22.15
C THR A 107 -3.15 5.98 -22.43
N PRO A 108 -2.04 5.86 -23.16
CA PRO A 108 -1.22 7.01 -23.54
C PRO A 108 -2.03 8.16 -24.15
N GLY A 109 -1.74 9.38 -23.74
CA GLY A 109 -2.47 10.59 -24.17
C GLY A 109 -3.76 10.88 -23.40
N SER A 110 -4.24 9.98 -22.55
CA SER A 110 -5.35 10.27 -21.62
C SER A 110 -4.85 11.11 -20.45
N ARG A 111 -5.77 11.76 -19.73
CA ARG A 111 -5.43 12.52 -18.51
C ARG A 111 -5.10 11.62 -17.32
N GLY A 112 -5.56 10.37 -17.36
CA GLY A 112 -5.34 9.39 -16.32
C GLY A 112 -6.15 9.65 -15.04
N ASN A 113 -5.63 9.10 -13.95
CA ASN A 113 -6.24 9.15 -12.62
C ASN A 113 -5.23 9.63 -11.59
N ALA A 114 -5.69 10.42 -10.65
CA ALA A 114 -5.01 10.64 -9.37
C ALA A 114 -5.39 9.49 -8.43
N ILE A 115 -4.40 8.81 -7.86
CA ILE A 115 -4.61 7.68 -6.99
C ILE A 115 -3.89 7.95 -5.66
N VAL A 116 -4.56 7.66 -4.56
CA VAL A 116 -3.93 7.57 -3.25
C VAL A 116 -3.96 6.10 -2.84
N ASN A 117 -2.81 5.44 -2.88
CA ASN A 117 -2.64 4.09 -2.35
C ASN A 117 -2.21 4.14 -0.90
N ILE A 118 -2.74 3.24 -0.08
CA ILE A 118 -2.34 3.01 1.30
C ILE A 118 -1.97 1.55 1.44
N TYR A 119 -0.79 1.29 1.95
CA TYR A 119 -0.29 -0.06 2.22
C TYR A 119 -0.01 -0.22 3.70
N LYS A 120 -0.36 -1.36 4.26
CA LYS A 120 0.10 -1.79 5.57
C LYS A 120 1.15 -2.87 5.41
N LEU A 121 2.22 -2.77 6.17
CA LEU A 121 3.31 -3.73 6.13
C LEU A 121 3.50 -4.40 7.50
N GLU A 122 3.91 -5.66 7.47
CA GLU A 122 4.38 -6.42 8.62
C GLU A 122 5.74 -6.99 8.28
N ASN A 123 6.76 -6.66 9.09
CA ASN A 123 8.14 -7.10 8.85
C ASN A 123 8.69 -6.76 7.45
N GLY A 124 8.33 -5.59 6.92
CA GLY A 124 8.75 -5.14 5.59
C GLY A 124 8.02 -5.80 4.41
N LYS A 125 6.92 -6.52 4.68
CA LYS A 125 6.08 -7.18 3.68
C LYS A 125 4.69 -6.57 3.67
N ILE A 126 4.13 -6.34 2.49
CA ILE A 126 2.81 -5.79 2.29
C ILE A 126 1.76 -6.84 2.65
N VAL A 127 0.87 -6.50 3.57
CA VAL A 127 -0.20 -7.39 4.05
C VAL A 127 -1.60 -6.88 3.75
N GLU A 128 -1.76 -5.55 3.54
CA GLU A 128 -3.06 -4.95 3.20
C GLU A 128 -2.87 -3.76 2.24
N HIS A 129 -3.86 -3.53 1.38
CA HIS A 129 -3.88 -2.43 0.42
C HIS A 129 -5.27 -1.81 0.30
N TRP A 130 -5.31 -0.48 0.34
CA TRP A 130 -6.48 0.37 0.03
C TRP A 130 -6.07 1.37 -1.03
N ASP A 131 -7.04 1.83 -1.81
CA ASP A 131 -6.85 2.97 -2.70
C ASP A 131 -8.08 3.86 -2.82
N VAL A 132 -7.84 5.08 -3.23
CA VAL A 132 -8.85 6.02 -3.68
C VAL A 132 -8.44 6.53 -5.05
N ILE A 133 -9.32 6.37 -6.02
CA ILE A 133 -9.05 6.68 -7.42
C ILE A 133 -9.99 7.81 -7.85
N GLN A 134 -9.41 8.89 -8.37
CA GLN A 134 -10.16 10.01 -8.94
C GLN A 134 -9.69 10.28 -10.37
N PRO A 135 -10.58 10.24 -11.38
CA PRO A 135 -10.24 10.66 -12.73
C PRO A 135 -9.79 12.12 -12.77
N VAL A 136 -8.74 12.41 -13.54
CA VAL A 136 -8.33 13.80 -13.80
C VAL A 136 -9.36 14.46 -14.73
N PRO A 137 -10.07 15.52 -14.28
CA PRO A 137 -11.20 16.07 -15.01
C PRO A 137 -10.76 16.84 -16.27
N GLU A 138 -11.67 16.99 -17.23
CA GLU A 138 -11.43 17.83 -18.41
C GLU A 138 -11.37 19.32 -18.07
N LYS A 139 -12.20 19.74 -17.14
CA LYS A 139 -12.28 21.11 -16.66
C LYS A 139 -12.14 21.12 -15.16
N SER A 140 -11.26 21.96 -14.66
CA SER A 140 -11.06 22.19 -13.24
C SER A 140 -11.63 23.56 -12.85
N ALA A 141 -12.02 23.71 -11.59
CA ALA A 141 -12.42 24.98 -11.01
C ALA A 141 -11.23 25.92 -10.75
N ASN A 142 -10.01 25.45 -10.87
CA ASN A 142 -8.79 26.20 -10.71
C ASN A 142 -7.72 25.69 -11.69
N GLU A 143 -6.58 26.39 -11.79
CA GLU A 143 -5.49 26.05 -12.72
C GLU A 143 -4.41 25.14 -12.09
N ASN A 144 -4.59 24.69 -10.85
CA ASN A 144 -3.66 23.80 -10.19
C ASN A 144 -3.78 22.38 -10.74
N THR A 145 -2.64 21.66 -10.76
CA THR A 145 -2.67 20.22 -11.05
C THR A 145 -3.17 19.43 -9.85
N MET A 146 -3.58 18.19 -10.08
CA MET A 146 -3.89 17.23 -9.00
C MET A 146 -2.64 16.57 -8.39
N PHE A 147 -1.44 16.98 -8.84
CA PHE A 147 -0.17 16.33 -8.52
C PHE A 147 0.89 17.31 -8.02
#